data_324d9a1e691277d47bc509b490fb649e
#
_entry.id   324d9a1e691277d47bc509b490fb649e
#
_cell.length_a   1.000
_cell.length_b   1.000
_cell.length_c   1.000
_cell.angle_alpha   90.00
_cell.angle_beta   90.00
_cell.angle_gamma   90.00
#
_symmetry.space_group_name_H-M   'P 1'
#
loop_
_entity.id
_entity.type
_entity.pdbx_description
1 polymer ?
#
loop_
_entity_poly.entity_id
_entity_poly.type
_entity_poly.pdbx_seq_one_letter_code
_entity_poly.pdbx_strand_id
1 'polypeptide(L)'
;MNPDRVGGRRRPVRIAFAVVLALQVFLAVWGVADQWTRGHNGWNGSAYHNAARNTLRWDVLFPLQYETANVPPKKEQLYTHAPLALHLHNVASVRLFGDRELSIRVVAGFWSVAAVCMLFAVVRRLWDDAHALAASAIYVALPINAIYTNMANHSAGFIFWSLLTLYLYIRATRAPPWRRRDFALFLTTFAVAASWEWSAYYIAFCIALHWTHTLAKKGDSPLFERVNFNPSEKGTVPFLLLGVFCGWVVLLFVGHFVLVEVVTGNLGELAGAFNTRRALSWGRFRTHLLVVPELMFTAPLLGLCVAWVAVWLARAVRGTARARDLIPLSFLVAGLIHYWTFRWSAIVHSYWAWPTLPAVAIAVPVSLFAMARWIRERAGPLASLSVLLLLVPLAIRVVQIVPEGRYVGGSMWFFTPVRGTTDTYDSGRPELRFAERVKAWTDRDTGVQLHTSLKPLRLEPRFDITLDRVTHRWSQNPRVEIPNDQGATGWVFVAALDAFSEEQRAVFASRHPYRQFGDYFMMDLRETSRDIEAWRLTPIAVSPRWWLLHNAFEPPVRATRLIAAEQSLDQKVAELDAP
;
A
#
# COMPACT_ATOMS: atom_id res chain seq x y z
N MET A 1 20.17 23.86 35.98
CA MET A 1 19.07 24.20 35.02
C MET A 1 17.76 24.26 35.79
N ASN A 2 17.06 25.37 35.72
CA ASN A 2 15.80 25.59 36.46
C ASN A 2 14.70 24.68 35.87
N PRO A 3 14.10 23.72 36.61
CA PRO A 3 13.11 22.77 36.14
C PRO A 3 11.86 23.45 35.54
N ASP A 4 11.51 24.65 35.98
CA ASP A 4 10.33 25.39 35.50
C ASP A 4 10.46 25.88 34.02
N ARG A 5 11.68 26.09 33.50
CA ARG A 5 11.90 26.47 32.10
C ARG A 5 11.73 25.28 31.12
N VAL A 6 11.81 24.06 31.63
CA VAL A 6 11.67 22.85 30.78
C VAL A 6 10.20 22.51 30.51
N GLY A 7 9.29 22.86 31.43
CA GLY A 7 7.84 22.61 31.28
C GLY A 7 7.17 23.47 30.22
N GLY A 8 7.53 24.77 30.14
CA GLY A 8 6.89 25.73 29.25
C GLY A 8 7.09 25.45 27.73
N ARG A 9 8.24 24.91 27.32
CA ARG A 9 8.54 24.61 25.91
C ARG A 9 7.88 23.34 25.39
N ARG A 10 7.44 22.42 26.25
CA ARG A 10 6.87 21.13 25.84
C ARG A 10 5.41 21.25 25.38
N ARG A 11 4.65 22.23 25.86
CA ARG A 11 3.24 22.43 25.55
C ARG A 11 3.00 22.75 24.04
N PRO A 12 3.69 23.75 23.45
CA PRO A 12 3.48 24.07 22.03
C PRO A 12 3.85 22.92 21.07
N VAL A 13 4.90 22.14 21.38
CA VAL A 13 5.28 20.98 20.55
C VAL A 13 4.21 19.89 20.60
N ARG A 14 3.62 19.63 21.77
CA ARG A 14 2.53 18.65 21.89
C ARG A 14 1.28 19.08 21.12
N ILE A 15 0.93 20.36 21.15
CA ILE A 15 -0.20 20.91 20.41
C ILE A 15 0.07 20.79 18.90
N ALA A 16 1.25 21.21 18.43
CA ALA A 16 1.61 21.12 17.04
C ALA A 16 1.64 19.66 16.54
N PHE A 17 2.15 18.72 17.34
CA PHE A 17 2.09 17.30 16.99
C PHE A 17 0.66 16.77 16.99
N ALA A 18 -0.20 17.20 17.89
CA ALA A 18 -1.62 16.82 17.88
C ALA A 18 -2.32 17.26 16.58
N VAL A 19 -1.98 18.45 16.03
CA VAL A 19 -2.48 18.90 14.73
C VAL A 19 -1.98 18.00 13.59
N VAL A 20 -0.69 17.67 13.56
CA VAL A 20 -0.13 16.73 12.57
C VAL A 20 -0.79 15.36 12.67
N LEU A 21 -0.99 14.88 13.90
CA LEU A 21 -1.65 13.59 14.14
C LEU A 21 -3.14 13.63 13.73
N ALA A 22 -3.85 14.72 13.99
CA ALA A 22 -5.23 14.90 13.56
C ALA A 22 -5.35 14.87 12.02
N LEU A 23 -4.41 15.50 11.31
CA LEU A 23 -4.36 15.42 9.84
C LEU A 23 -4.10 13.98 9.37
N GLN A 24 -3.19 13.24 10.01
CA GLN A 24 -2.95 11.83 9.67
C GLN A 24 -4.19 10.97 9.93
N VAL A 25 -4.88 11.17 11.05
CA VAL A 25 -6.14 10.48 11.36
C VAL A 25 -7.20 10.82 10.32
N PHE A 26 -7.35 12.11 9.96
CA PHE A 26 -8.25 12.53 8.90
C PHE A 26 -7.96 11.79 7.59
N LEU A 27 -6.70 11.75 7.14
CA LEU A 27 -6.30 11.00 5.94
C LEU A 27 -6.58 9.49 6.08
N ALA A 28 -6.43 8.92 7.26
CA ALA A 28 -6.68 7.51 7.51
C ALA A 28 -8.17 7.14 7.47
N VAL A 29 -9.05 8.04 7.93
CA VAL A 29 -10.50 7.80 7.96
C VAL A 29 -11.22 8.30 6.72
N TRP A 30 -10.61 9.17 5.94
CA TRP A 30 -11.22 9.72 4.74
C TRP A 30 -11.49 8.63 3.70
N GLY A 31 -12.74 8.46 3.34
CA GLY A 31 -13.19 7.43 2.40
C GLY A 31 -13.06 5.99 2.92
N VAL A 32 -12.95 5.80 4.25
CA VAL A 32 -12.77 4.47 4.84
C VAL A 32 -13.97 3.54 4.62
N ALA A 33 -15.16 4.11 4.52
CA ALA A 33 -16.42 3.39 4.29
C ALA A 33 -16.85 3.36 2.81
N ASP A 34 -16.08 4.01 1.92
CA ASP A 34 -16.42 4.04 0.50
C ASP A 34 -16.24 2.66 -0.14
N GLN A 35 -17.02 2.39 -1.18
CA GLN A 35 -16.83 1.21 -2.02
C GLN A 35 -15.43 1.19 -2.64
N TRP A 36 -14.98 0.00 -3.05
CA TRP A 36 -13.69 -0.14 -3.73
C TRP A 36 -13.69 0.65 -5.05
N THR A 37 -12.78 1.62 -5.13
CA THR A 37 -12.61 2.50 -6.29
C THR A 37 -11.71 1.87 -7.36
N ARG A 38 -11.64 2.49 -8.54
CA ARG A 38 -10.56 2.20 -9.51
C ARG A 38 -9.22 2.66 -8.93
N GLY A 39 -8.13 2.12 -9.44
CA GLY A 39 -6.78 2.45 -8.98
C GLY A 39 -6.25 1.50 -7.92
N HIS A 40 -5.08 1.82 -7.40
CA HIS A 40 -4.34 0.91 -6.51
C HIS A 40 -5.03 0.67 -5.17
N ASN A 41 -5.66 1.71 -4.59
CA ASN A 41 -6.35 1.57 -3.31
C ASN A 41 -7.50 0.56 -3.41
N GLY A 42 -8.37 0.70 -4.43
CA GLY A 42 -9.48 -0.22 -4.62
C GLY A 42 -9.04 -1.62 -5.04
N TRP A 43 -8.02 -1.70 -5.91
CA TRP A 43 -7.50 -2.98 -6.38
C TRP A 43 -6.85 -3.79 -5.25
N ASN A 44 -5.91 -3.20 -4.53
CA ASN A 44 -5.26 -3.86 -3.38
C ASN A 44 -6.26 -4.15 -2.27
N GLY A 45 -7.10 -3.16 -1.94
CA GLY A 45 -8.10 -3.30 -0.89
C GLY A 45 -9.04 -4.47 -1.15
N SER A 46 -9.61 -4.56 -2.35
CA SER A 46 -10.53 -5.65 -2.71
C SER A 46 -9.83 -7.01 -2.79
N ALA A 47 -8.58 -7.06 -3.26
CA ALA A 47 -7.81 -8.30 -3.29
C ALA A 47 -7.56 -8.85 -1.88
N TYR A 48 -7.08 -7.99 -0.96
CA TYR A 48 -6.85 -8.39 0.45
C TYR A 48 -8.15 -8.65 1.20
N HIS A 49 -9.24 -7.94 0.88
CA HIS A 49 -10.56 -8.21 1.44
C HIS A 49 -11.05 -9.60 1.04
N ASN A 50 -10.98 -9.91 -0.25
CA ASN A 50 -11.36 -11.21 -0.77
C ASN A 50 -10.54 -12.34 -0.13
N ALA A 51 -9.22 -12.15 -0.03
CA ALA A 51 -8.35 -13.09 0.65
C ALA A 51 -8.74 -13.30 2.12
N ALA A 52 -9.00 -12.24 2.88
CA ALA A 52 -9.41 -12.32 4.29
C ALA A 52 -10.75 -13.03 4.46
N ARG A 53 -11.75 -12.69 3.61
CA ARG A 53 -13.07 -13.35 3.59
C ARG A 53 -12.94 -14.85 3.31
N ASN A 54 -12.15 -15.21 2.31
CA ASN A 54 -11.98 -16.60 1.93
C ASN A 54 -11.19 -17.41 2.95
N THR A 55 -10.23 -16.79 3.65
CA THR A 55 -9.57 -17.43 4.80
C THR A 55 -10.58 -17.77 5.90
N LEU A 56 -11.49 -16.85 6.24
CA LEU A 56 -12.53 -17.11 7.24
C LEU A 56 -13.56 -18.14 6.78
N ARG A 57 -13.78 -18.27 5.48
CA ARG A 57 -14.74 -19.20 4.89
C ARG A 57 -14.19 -20.62 4.80
N TRP A 58 -12.91 -20.76 4.49
CA TRP A 58 -12.29 -22.03 4.13
C TRP A 58 -11.15 -22.47 5.06
N ASP A 59 -10.88 -21.72 6.11
CA ASP A 59 -9.79 -21.98 7.09
C ASP A 59 -8.43 -22.20 6.44
N VAL A 60 -8.05 -21.31 5.50
CA VAL A 60 -6.76 -21.37 4.80
C VAL A 60 -5.80 -20.35 5.35
N LEU A 61 -4.55 -20.76 5.61
CA LEU A 61 -3.52 -19.91 6.22
C LEU A 61 -3.01 -18.80 5.27
N PHE A 62 -2.75 -19.14 4.00
CA PHE A 62 -2.27 -18.18 3.02
C PHE A 62 -3.43 -17.51 2.29
N PRO A 63 -3.33 -16.19 2.04
CA PRO A 63 -4.39 -15.48 1.34
C PRO A 63 -4.57 -16.03 -0.07
N LEU A 64 -5.82 -16.20 -0.44
CA LEU A 64 -6.18 -16.49 -1.81
C LEU A 64 -5.86 -15.31 -2.71
N GLN A 65 -5.31 -15.59 -3.85
CA GLN A 65 -5.18 -14.61 -4.90
C GLN A 65 -6.56 -14.15 -5.36
N TYR A 66 -6.90 -13.43 -6.13
CA TYR A 66 -8.06 -12.68 -6.59
C TYR A 66 -9.37 -13.46 -6.77
N GLU A 67 -9.35 -14.77 -6.75
CA GLU A 67 -10.51 -15.57 -7.10
C GLU A 67 -11.40 -15.80 -5.90
N THR A 68 -12.65 -15.45 -6.04
CA THR A 68 -13.68 -15.79 -5.09
C THR A 68 -14.08 -17.23 -5.29
N ALA A 69 -14.30 -17.92 -4.18
CA ALA A 69 -14.69 -19.29 -4.30
C ALA A 69 -15.89 -19.58 -3.42
N ASN A 70 -16.92 -20.12 -4.03
CA ASN A 70 -17.92 -20.92 -3.33
C ASN A 70 -17.37 -22.27 -2.92
N VAL A 71 -16.19 -22.61 -3.38
CA VAL A 71 -15.48 -23.87 -3.18
C VAL A 71 -14.13 -23.61 -2.55
N PRO A 72 -13.57 -24.56 -1.79
CA PRO A 72 -12.24 -24.43 -1.23
C PRO A 72 -11.21 -24.15 -2.33
N PRO A 73 -10.25 -23.23 -2.07
CA PRO A 73 -9.21 -22.91 -3.04
C PRO A 73 -8.29 -24.11 -3.27
N LYS A 74 -7.81 -24.24 -4.49
CA LYS A 74 -6.70 -25.13 -4.80
C LYS A 74 -5.39 -24.52 -4.29
N LYS A 75 -4.36 -25.37 -4.10
CA LYS A 75 -3.03 -24.92 -3.66
C LYS A 75 -2.41 -23.88 -4.58
N GLU A 76 -2.63 -24.00 -5.90
CA GLU A 76 -2.14 -23.08 -6.93
C GLU A 76 -2.80 -21.69 -6.87
N GLN A 77 -3.93 -21.57 -6.17
CA GLN A 77 -4.68 -20.34 -6.00
C GLN A 77 -4.27 -19.57 -4.74
N LEU A 78 -3.34 -20.08 -3.94
CA LEU A 78 -2.86 -19.43 -2.74
C LEU A 78 -1.85 -18.33 -3.08
N TYR A 79 -1.96 -17.20 -2.38
CA TYR A 79 -1.05 -16.06 -2.56
C TYR A 79 0.11 -16.15 -1.57
N THR A 80 1.27 -16.57 -2.05
CA THR A 80 2.44 -16.86 -1.21
C THR A 80 3.52 -15.77 -1.26
N HIS A 81 3.33 -14.70 -2.05
CA HIS A 81 4.36 -13.70 -2.36
C HIS A 81 4.69 -12.74 -1.23
N ALA A 82 3.78 -12.56 -0.29
CA ALA A 82 3.94 -11.59 0.77
C ALA A 82 3.93 -12.26 2.15
N PRO A 83 4.66 -11.71 3.11
CA PRO A 83 4.58 -12.14 4.50
C PRO A 83 3.17 -11.98 5.07
N LEU A 84 2.82 -12.78 6.09
CA LEU A 84 1.45 -12.99 6.54
C LEU A 84 0.85 -11.90 7.42
N ALA A 85 1.63 -10.98 8.00
CA ALA A 85 1.11 -10.09 9.05
C ALA A 85 -0.06 -9.22 8.58
N LEU A 86 0.04 -8.57 7.42
CA LEU A 86 -1.08 -7.78 6.88
C LEU A 86 -2.33 -8.63 6.71
N HIS A 87 -2.16 -9.84 6.16
CA HIS A 87 -3.28 -10.75 5.93
C HIS A 87 -3.97 -11.14 7.23
N LEU A 88 -3.20 -11.55 8.25
CA LEU A 88 -3.76 -11.94 9.55
C LEU A 88 -4.49 -10.78 10.25
N HIS A 89 -3.97 -9.55 10.13
CA HIS A 89 -4.66 -8.36 10.65
C HIS A 89 -5.97 -8.09 9.89
N ASN A 90 -5.98 -8.27 8.56
CA ASN A 90 -7.19 -8.13 7.76
C ASN A 90 -8.23 -9.20 8.11
N VAL A 91 -7.81 -10.46 8.29
CA VAL A 91 -8.71 -11.56 8.75
C VAL A 91 -9.32 -11.23 10.11
N ALA A 92 -8.50 -10.80 11.07
CA ALA A 92 -8.99 -10.40 12.39
C ALA A 92 -9.97 -9.22 12.29
N SER A 93 -9.68 -8.24 11.45
CA SER A 93 -10.53 -7.07 11.25
C SER A 93 -11.86 -7.43 10.58
N VAL A 94 -11.86 -8.28 9.56
CA VAL A 94 -13.11 -8.77 8.93
C VAL A 94 -13.94 -9.57 9.93
N ARG A 95 -13.32 -10.36 10.78
CA ARG A 95 -14.00 -11.08 11.85
C ARG A 95 -14.64 -10.16 12.89
N LEU A 96 -14.00 -9.02 13.21
CA LEU A 96 -14.47 -8.08 14.23
C LEU A 96 -15.50 -7.08 13.68
N PHE A 97 -15.29 -6.56 12.48
CA PHE A 97 -16.09 -5.47 11.91
C PHE A 97 -17.01 -5.91 10.77
N GLY A 98 -16.96 -7.19 10.39
CA GLY A 98 -17.78 -7.76 9.31
C GLY A 98 -17.13 -7.66 7.93
N ASP A 99 -17.77 -8.30 6.95
CA ASP A 99 -17.33 -8.39 5.55
C ASP A 99 -17.69 -7.10 4.79
N ARG A 100 -16.83 -6.09 4.91
CA ARG A 100 -16.99 -4.76 4.29
C ARG A 100 -15.66 -4.05 4.12
N GLU A 101 -15.62 -3.04 3.27
CA GLU A 101 -14.45 -2.24 2.91
C GLU A 101 -13.76 -1.59 4.12
N LEU A 102 -14.58 -1.09 5.06
CA LEU A 102 -14.12 -0.53 6.34
C LEU A 102 -13.13 -1.44 7.05
N SER A 103 -13.43 -2.76 7.09
CA SER A 103 -12.64 -3.73 7.83
C SER A 103 -11.19 -3.80 7.35
N ILE A 104 -10.96 -3.62 6.07
CA ILE A 104 -9.61 -3.66 5.48
C ILE A 104 -8.89 -2.32 5.62
N ARG A 105 -9.59 -1.21 5.35
CA ARG A 105 -8.99 0.13 5.40
C ARG A 105 -8.62 0.56 6.81
N VAL A 106 -9.37 0.10 7.82
CA VAL A 106 -9.08 0.41 9.23
C VAL A 106 -7.74 -0.16 9.68
N VAL A 107 -7.35 -1.34 9.18
CA VAL A 107 -6.04 -1.93 9.46
C VAL A 107 -4.92 -1.06 8.91
N ALA A 108 -5.01 -0.67 7.63
CA ALA A 108 -4.02 0.18 6.99
C ALA A 108 -3.94 1.56 7.68
N GLY A 109 -5.10 2.20 7.92
CA GLY A 109 -5.18 3.49 8.61
C GLY A 109 -4.59 3.45 10.01
N PHE A 110 -4.89 2.42 10.80
CA PHE A 110 -4.34 2.23 12.14
C PHE A 110 -2.80 2.19 12.11
N TRP A 111 -2.22 1.35 11.26
CA TRP A 111 -0.76 1.23 11.19
C TRP A 111 -0.10 2.48 10.62
N SER A 112 -0.75 3.21 9.71
CA SER A 112 -0.26 4.49 9.21
C SER A 112 -0.21 5.56 10.32
N VAL A 113 -1.23 5.63 11.16
CA VAL A 113 -1.24 6.52 12.34
C VAL A 113 -0.17 6.10 13.35
N ALA A 114 -0.07 4.80 13.64
CA ALA A 114 0.94 4.25 14.53
C ALA A 114 2.38 4.53 14.03
N ALA A 115 2.62 4.44 12.71
CA ALA A 115 3.92 4.75 12.11
C ALA A 115 4.33 6.21 12.33
N VAL A 116 3.41 7.17 12.20
CA VAL A 116 3.68 8.60 12.50
C VAL A 116 4.00 8.82 13.97
N CYS A 117 3.25 8.18 14.87
CA CYS A 117 3.51 8.25 16.31
C CYS A 117 4.89 7.68 16.66
N MET A 118 5.25 6.55 16.05
CA MET A 118 6.56 5.90 16.23
C MET A 118 7.69 6.77 15.67
N LEU A 119 7.51 7.33 14.46
CA LEU A 119 8.47 8.25 13.85
C LEU A 119 8.72 9.45 14.76
N PHE A 120 7.66 10.11 15.25
CA PHE A 120 7.77 11.22 16.19
C PHE A 120 8.54 10.83 17.45
N ALA A 121 8.18 9.70 18.07
CA ALA A 121 8.81 9.23 19.31
C ALA A 121 10.32 8.93 19.12
N VAL A 122 10.66 8.27 18.02
CA VAL A 122 12.05 7.89 17.69
C VAL A 122 12.89 9.13 17.35
N VAL A 123 12.40 10.00 16.47
CA VAL A 123 13.14 11.21 16.07
C VAL A 123 13.29 12.15 17.27
N ARG A 124 12.25 12.33 18.07
CA ARG A 124 12.31 13.10 19.29
C ARG A 124 13.38 12.62 20.27
N ARG A 125 13.52 11.30 20.39
CA ARG A 125 14.48 10.67 21.31
C ARG A 125 15.93 10.76 20.83
N LEU A 126 16.12 10.72 19.53
CA LEU A 126 17.46 10.65 18.92
C LEU A 126 17.98 11.99 18.42
N TRP A 127 17.10 12.92 18.08
CA TRP A 127 17.43 14.30 17.71
C TRP A 127 16.86 15.28 18.75
N ASP A 128 15.69 15.83 18.49
CA ASP A 128 14.98 16.77 19.37
C ASP A 128 13.50 16.93 18.95
N ASP A 129 12.78 17.77 19.70
CA ASP A 129 11.36 18.04 19.48
C ASP A 129 11.08 18.73 18.11
N ALA A 130 11.97 19.62 17.65
CA ALA A 130 11.77 20.35 16.39
C ALA A 130 11.96 19.43 15.18
N HIS A 131 13.01 18.60 15.19
CA HIS A 131 13.22 17.59 14.15
C HIS A 131 12.07 16.58 14.13
N ALA A 132 11.58 16.13 15.29
CA ALA A 132 10.49 15.17 15.38
C ALA A 132 9.19 15.74 14.78
N LEU A 133 8.84 16.98 15.11
CA LEU A 133 7.67 17.64 14.57
C LEU A 133 7.78 17.83 13.06
N ALA A 134 8.92 18.34 12.57
CA ALA A 134 9.14 18.56 11.16
C ALA A 134 9.14 17.24 10.36
N ALA A 135 9.78 16.18 10.89
CA ALA A 135 9.77 14.86 10.25
C ALA A 135 8.36 14.28 10.16
N SER A 136 7.57 14.39 11.23
CA SER A 136 6.19 13.92 11.22
C SER A 136 5.30 14.72 10.27
N ALA A 137 5.47 16.05 10.22
CA ALA A 137 4.71 16.92 9.31
C ALA A 137 5.05 16.58 7.84
N ILE A 138 6.34 16.41 7.51
CA ILE A 138 6.76 16.02 6.17
C ILE A 138 6.23 14.62 5.83
N TYR A 139 6.34 13.65 6.75
CA TYR A 139 5.81 12.30 6.55
C TYR A 139 4.34 12.33 6.16
N VAL A 140 3.53 13.08 6.91
CA VAL A 140 2.07 13.18 6.69
C VAL A 140 1.76 13.89 5.37
N ALA A 141 2.49 14.95 5.04
CA ALA A 141 2.27 15.78 3.86
C ALA A 141 2.77 15.14 2.56
N LEU A 142 3.72 14.19 2.62
CA LEU A 142 4.26 13.56 1.40
C LEU A 142 3.15 12.85 0.61
N PRO A 143 3.07 13.04 -0.74
CA PRO A 143 2.03 12.47 -1.59
C PRO A 143 1.84 10.97 -1.39
N ILE A 144 2.93 10.23 -1.26
CA ILE A 144 2.89 8.77 -1.05
C ILE A 144 2.10 8.38 0.21
N ASN A 145 2.23 9.13 1.31
CA ASN A 145 1.42 8.90 2.50
C ASN A 145 -0.01 9.41 2.34
N ALA A 146 -0.17 10.65 1.85
CA ALA A 146 -1.48 11.28 1.73
C ALA A 146 -2.44 10.49 0.83
N ILE A 147 -1.93 9.89 -0.27
CA ILE A 147 -2.71 9.09 -1.21
C ILE A 147 -3.03 7.70 -0.64
N TYR A 148 -2.04 7.05 -0.01
CA TYR A 148 -2.12 5.62 0.29
C TYR A 148 -2.34 5.28 1.77
N THR A 149 -2.56 6.27 2.63
CA THR A 149 -2.67 6.11 4.09
C THR A 149 -3.60 4.98 4.54
N ASN A 150 -4.75 4.78 3.89
CA ASN A 150 -5.71 3.73 4.20
C ASN A 150 -5.79 2.62 3.13
N MET A 151 -4.82 2.58 2.23
CA MET A 151 -4.70 1.49 1.27
C MET A 151 -4.17 0.23 1.96
N ALA A 152 -4.79 -0.91 1.73
CA ALA A 152 -4.26 -2.20 2.18
C ALA A 152 -2.86 -2.43 1.57
N ASN A 153 -1.83 -2.26 2.40
CA ASN A 153 -0.43 -2.38 2.04
C ASN A 153 0.40 -2.81 3.25
N HIS A 154 1.48 -3.52 2.99
CA HIS A 154 2.40 -4.03 4.02
C HIS A 154 3.23 -2.91 4.67
N SER A 155 3.48 -1.81 3.93
CA SER A 155 4.53 -0.83 4.27
C SER A 155 4.27 -0.07 5.56
N ALA A 156 3.02 0.24 5.91
CA ALA A 156 2.73 1.03 7.13
C ALA A 156 3.11 0.24 8.41
N GLY A 157 2.70 -1.03 8.50
CA GLY A 157 3.08 -1.89 9.62
C GLY A 157 4.59 -2.19 9.63
N PHE A 158 5.17 -2.44 8.47
CA PHE A 158 6.62 -2.59 8.31
C PHE A 158 7.37 -1.36 8.85
N ILE A 159 6.98 -0.14 8.48
CA ILE A 159 7.63 1.10 8.93
C ILE A 159 7.57 1.21 10.46
N PHE A 160 6.40 1.00 11.06
CA PHE A 160 6.25 1.06 12.52
C PHE A 160 7.21 0.11 13.23
N TRP A 161 7.20 -1.16 12.86
CA TRP A 161 8.00 -2.19 13.53
C TRP A 161 9.50 -2.04 13.24
N SER A 162 9.86 -1.62 12.04
CA SER A 162 11.26 -1.35 11.68
C SER A 162 11.83 -0.14 12.41
N LEU A 163 11.05 0.94 12.57
CA LEU A 163 11.45 2.09 13.40
C LEU A 163 11.69 1.67 14.85
N LEU A 164 10.81 0.85 15.41
CA LEU A 164 10.97 0.34 16.77
C LEU A 164 12.20 -0.58 16.89
N THR A 165 12.41 -1.46 15.92
CA THR A 165 13.58 -2.36 15.86
C THR A 165 14.89 -1.56 15.83
N LEU A 166 15.00 -0.59 14.92
CA LEU A 166 16.19 0.27 14.81
C LEU A 166 16.40 1.12 16.07
N TYR A 167 15.33 1.64 16.66
CA TYR A 167 15.41 2.38 17.92
C TYR A 167 15.93 1.50 19.07
N LEU A 168 15.41 0.28 19.21
CA LEU A 168 15.87 -0.65 20.24
C LEU A 168 17.33 -1.04 20.03
N TYR A 169 17.73 -1.29 18.79
CA TYR A 169 19.13 -1.53 18.43
C TYR A 169 20.03 -0.36 18.84
N ILE A 170 19.73 0.87 18.42
CA ILE A 170 20.53 2.05 18.74
C ILE A 170 20.55 2.32 20.25
N ARG A 171 19.43 2.14 20.93
CA ARG A 171 19.35 2.27 22.39
C ARG A 171 20.27 1.27 23.09
N ALA A 172 20.24 0.04 22.67
CA ALA A 172 21.02 -1.02 23.26
C ALA A 172 22.54 -0.83 23.03
N THR A 173 22.92 -0.32 21.85
CA THR A 173 24.32 -0.02 21.55
C THR A 173 24.88 1.17 22.35
N ARG A 174 24.02 2.07 22.87
CA ARG A 174 24.42 3.25 23.68
C ARG A 174 24.49 2.97 25.18
N ALA A 175 23.85 1.95 25.68
CA ALA A 175 23.73 1.66 27.10
C ALA A 175 24.08 0.19 27.40
N PRO A 176 25.35 -0.19 27.34
CA PRO A 176 25.77 -1.53 27.70
C PRO A 176 25.63 -1.73 29.24
N PRO A 177 25.46 -2.98 29.72
CA PRO A 177 25.34 -4.22 28.92
C PRO A 177 23.93 -4.39 28.34
N TRP A 178 23.84 -5.11 27.22
CA TRP A 178 22.56 -5.52 26.67
C TRP A 178 21.81 -6.37 27.70
N ARG A 179 20.68 -5.85 28.20
CA ARG A 179 19.81 -6.65 29.04
C ARG A 179 19.14 -7.69 28.17
N ARG A 180 19.05 -8.94 28.65
CA ARG A 180 18.38 -10.04 27.93
C ARG A 180 16.99 -9.65 27.40
N ARG A 181 16.24 -8.89 28.21
CA ARG A 181 14.92 -8.37 27.82
C ARG A 181 14.99 -7.44 26.60
N ASP A 182 15.94 -6.50 26.56
CA ASP A 182 16.03 -5.51 25.48
C ASP A 182 16.46 -6.20 24.17
N PHE A 183 17.32 -7.21 24.27
CA PHE A 183 17.70 -8.04 23.13
C PHE A 183 16.54 -8.91 22.62
N ALA A 184 15.79 -9.56 23.50
CA ALA A 184 14.60 -10.32 23.14
C ALA A 184 13.54 -9.42 22.47
N LEU A 185 13.29 -8.20 23.00
CA LEU A 185 12.40 -7.24 22.38
C LEU A 185 12.88 -6.81 20.99
N PHE A 186 14.19 -6.58 20.82
CA PHE A 186 14.76 -6.27 19.50
C PHE A 186 14.54 -7.41 18.50
N LEU A 187 14.81 -8.67 18.86
CA LEU A 187 14.56 -9.83 18.01
C LEU A 187 13.07 -9.99 17.68
N THR A 188 12.20 -9.82 18.68
CA THR A 188 10.74 -9.90 18.48
C THR A 188 10.22 -8.82 17.55
N THR A 189 10.63 -7.56 17.75
CA THR A 189 10.19 -6.45 16.89
C THR A 189 10.68 -6.63 15.45
N PHE A 190 11.89 -7.16 15.28
CA PHE A 190 12.39 -7.51 13.96
C PHE A 190 11.57 -8.64 13.31
N ALA A 191 11.24 -9.71 14.05
CA ALA A 191 10.42 -10.80 13.54
C ALA A 191 9.05 -10.30 13.08
N VAL A 192 8.43 -9.40 13.85
CA VAL A 192 7.16 -8.77 13.44
C VAL A 192 7.37 -7.90 12.19
N ALA A 193 8.43 -7.09 12.10
CA ALA A 193 8.72 -6.30 10.90
C ALA A 193 8.90 -7.20 9.66
N ALA A 194 9.65 -8.31 9.78
CA ALA A 194 9.86 -9.29 8.72
C ALA A 194 8.57 -10.00 8.29
N SER A 195 7.63 -10.19 9.21
CA SER A 195 6.31 -10.76 8.90
C SER A 195 5.38 -9.78 8.17
N TRP A 196 5.72 -8.48 8.12
CA TRP A 196 5.00 -7.48 7.34
C TRP A 196 5.51 -7.35 5.91
N GLU A 197 6.83 -7.27 5.72
CA GLU A 197 7.38 -6.99 4.39
C GLU A 197 8.83 -7.50 4.25
N TRP A 198 9.19 -7.97 3.06
CA TRP A 198 10.54 -8.41 2.71
C TRP A 198 11.62 -7.33 2.90
N SER A 199 11.25 -6.06 2.82
CA SER A 199 12.16 -4.92 3.03
C SER A 199 12.80 -4.90 4.42
N ALA A 200 12.22 -5.60 5.41
CA ALA A 200 12.81 -5.76 6.74
C ALA A 200 14.17 -6.47 6.71
N TYR A 201 14.38 -7.40 5.77
CA TYR A 201 15.65 -8.11 5.63
C TYR A 201 16.79 -7.18 5.15
N TYR A 202 16.48 -6.15 4.36
CA TYR A 202 17.46 -5.13 3.99
C TYR A 202 17.84 -4.24 5.18
N ILE A 203 16.88 -3.97 6.07
CA ILE A 203 17.16 -3.28 7.35
C ILE A 203 18.05 -4.16 8.25
N ALA A 204 17.76 -5.46 8.34
CA ALA A 204 18.61 -6.39 9.07
C ALA A 204 20.05 -6.41 8.53
N PHE A 205 20.22 -6.37 7.21
CA PHE A 205 21.52 -6.27 6.58
C PHE A 205 22.25 -4.98 7.01
N CYS A 206 21.58 -3.83 7.02
CA CYS A 206 22.16 -2.57 7.49
C CYS A 206 22.57 -2.64 8.96
N ILE A 207 21.74 -3.25 9.81
CA ILE A 207 22.06 -3.48 11.24
C ILE A 207 23.28 -4.38 11.38
N ALA A 208 23.33 -5.50 10.66
CA ALA A 208 24.45 -6.44 10.71
C ALA A 208 25.76 -5.78 10.24
N LEU A 209 25.74 -5.02 9.15
CA LEU A 209 26.90 -4.27 8.67
C LEU A 209 27.39 -3.23 9.70
N HIS A 210 26.48 -2.45 10.27
CA HIS A 210 26.82 -1.48 11.31
C HIS A 210 27.42 -2.18 12.53
N TRP A 211 26.83 -3.29 12.96
CA TRP A 211 27.30 -4.06 14.11
C TRP A 211 28.68 -4.67 13.86
N THR A 212 28.87 -5.36 12.72
CA THR A 212 30.16 -5.91 12.32
C THR A 212 31.25 -4.84 12.25
N HIS A 213 30.93 -3.70 11.64
CA HIS A 213 31.86 -2.58 11.55
C HIS A 213 32.28 -2.06 12.94
N THR A 214 31.33 -1.95 13.88
CA THR A 214 31.62 -1.50 15.26
C THR A 214 32.45 -2.52 16.04
N LEU A 215 32.32 -3.83 15.75
CA LEU A 215 33.11 -4.88 16.37
C LEU A 215 34.53 -5.02 15.79
N ALA A 216 34.68 -4.81 14.48
CA ALA A 216 35.96 -4.95 13.79
C ALA A 216 37.00 -3.90 14.23
N LYS A 217 36.57 -2.77 14.76
CA LYS A 217 37.47 -1.68 15.17
C LYS A 217 37.61 -1.59 16.68
N LYS A 218 38.71 -2.11 17.21
CA LYS A 218 39.19 -1.94 18.59
C LYS A 218 39.73 -0.52 18.87
N GLY A 219 39.26 0.49 18.21
CA GLY A 219 39.72 1.89 18.31
C GLY A 219 38.71 2.82 17.66
N ASP A 220 39.10 4.07 17.44
CA ASP A 220 38.21 5.08 16.85
C ASP A 220 37.64 4.60 15.51
N SER A 221 36.33 4.29 15.54
CA SER A 221 35.63 3.91 14.33
C SER A 221 35.49 5.13 13.42
N PRO A 222 36.00 5.12 12.18
CA PRO A 222 35.89 6.27 11.30
C PRO A 222 34.47 6.51 10.80
N LEU A 223 33.55 5.52 10.91
CA LEU A 223 32.22 5.63 10.32
C LEU A 223 31.12 6.03 11.29
N PHE A 224 31.23 5.70 12.60
CA PHE A 224 30.22 6.01 13.60
C PHE A 224 30.86 6.39 14.95
N GLU A 225 30.21 7.29 15.73
CA GLU A 225 30.56 7.54 17.12
C GLU A 225 30.71 6.22 17.88
N ARG A 226 31.72 6.13 18.77
CA ARG A 226 31.99 4.93 19.57
C ARG A 226 30.69 4.35 20.12
N VAL A 227 30.40 3.15 19.70
CA VAL A 227 29.45 2.29 20.40
C VAL A 227 30.23 1.73 21.59
N ASN A 228 29.99 2.24 22.79
CA ASN A 228 30.61 1.75 24.01
C ASN A 228 30.02 0.36 24.33
N PHE A 229 30.52 -0.67 23.66
CA PHE A 229 30.44 -2.01 24.24
C PHE A 229 31.33 -1.96 25.49
N ASN A 230 30.74 -2.25 26.67
CA ASN A 230 31.43 -2.19 27.94
C ASN A 230 32.77 -2.93 27.82
N PRO A 231 33.94 -2.29 28.02
CA PRO A 231 35.24 -2.92 27.86
C PRO A 231 35.48 -4.05 28.88
N SER A 232 34.67 -4.17 29.95
CA SER A 232 34.71 -5.27 30.89
C SER A 232 34.05 -6.57 30.36
N GLU A 233 33.18 -6.49 29.32
CA GLU A 233 32.69 -7.67 28.64
C GLU A 233 33.68 -8.03 27.51
N LYS A 234 34.67 -8.83 27.84
CA LYS A 234 35.69 -9.32 26.91
C LYS A 234 35.07 -9.93 25.66
N GLY A 235 35.18 -9.23 24.55
CA GLY A 235 35.17 -9.57 23.10
C GLY A 235 34.20 -10.62 22.54
N THR A 236 33.76 -11.62 23.27
CA THR A 236 32.97 -12.75 22.72
C THR A 236 31.45 -12.51 22.73
N VAL A 237 30.91 -11.85 23.76
CA VAL A 237 29.46 -11.68 23.92
C VAL A 237 28.84 -10.85 22.78
N PRO A 238 29.40 -9.71 22.34
CA PRO A 238 28.85 -8.95 21.22
C PRO A 238 28.87 -9.69 19.89
N PHE A 239 29.89 -10.54 19.63
CA PHE A 239 29.94 -11.40 18.45
C PHE A 239 28.90 -12.52 18.53
N LEU A 240 28.69 -13.11 19.70
CA LEU A 240 27.66 -14.13 19.92
C LEU A 240 26.26 -13.53 19.66
N LEU A 241 25.96 -12.33 20.19
CA LEU A 241 24.68 -11.67 19.99
C LEU A 241 24.45 -11.32 18.50
N LEU A 242 25.49 -10.89 17.78
CA LEU A 242 25.42 -10.71 16.33
C LEU A 242 25.14 -12.03 15.61
N GLY A 243 25.82 -13.10 16.01
CA GLY A 243 25.58 -14.45 15.48
C GLY A 243 24.14 -14.91 15.72
N VAL A 244 23.60 -14.71 16.94
CA VAL A 244 22.20 -15.00 17.26
C VAL A 244 21.25 -14.17 16.40
N PHE A 245 21.51 -12.86 16.22
CA PHE A 245 20.70 -12.02 15.36
C PHE A 245 20.73 -12.51 13.90
N CYS A 246 21.89 -12.75 13.33
CA CYS A 246 22.01 -13.25 11.96
C CYS A 246 21.32 -14.62 11.79
N GLY A 247 21.52 -15.55 12.75
CA GLY A 247 20.83 -16.83 12.77
C GLY A 247 19.31 -16.68 12.84
N TRP A 248 18.81 -15.73 13.64
CA TRP A 248 17.39 -15.41 13.73
C TRP A 248 16.82 -14.87 12.39
N VAL A 249 17.55 -13.96 11.73
CA VAL A 249 17.20 -13.45 10.40
C VAL A 249 17.09 -14.57 9.37
N VAL A 250 18.09 -15.48 9.34
CA VAL A 250 18.10 -16.64 8.45
C VAL A 250 16.94 -17.59 8.79
N LEU A 251 16.71 -17.87 10.07
CA LEU A 251 15.62 -18.74 10.52
C LEU A 251 14.25 -18.20 10.07
N LEU A 252 14.00 -16.90 10.22
CA LEU A 252 12.74 -16.29 9.79
C LEU A 252 12.60 -16.32 8.27
N PHE A 253 13.68 -16.04 7.54
CA PHE A 253 13.68 -16.06 6.08
C PHE A 253 13.41 -17.47 5.55
N VAL A 254 14.22 -18.45 5.95
CA VAL A 254 14.06 -19.86 5.54
C VAL A 254 12.74 -20.42 6.05
N GLY A 255 12.37 -20.11 7.30
CA GLY A 255 11.10 -20.54 7.90
C GLY A 255 9.87 -20.12 7.08
N HIS A 256 9.89 -18.94 6.46
CA HIS A 256 8.81 -18.55 5.57
C HIS A 256 8.73 -19.46 4.33
N PHE A 257 9.85 -19.79 3.69
CA PHE A 257 9.86 -20.71 2.54
C PHE A 257 9.42 -22.12 2.92
N VAL A 258 9.89 -22.61 4.08
CA VAL A 258 9.45 -23.91 4.61
C VAL A 258 7.94 -23.90 4.88
N LEU A 259 7.42 -22.83 5.47
CA LEU A 259 5.98 -22.70 5.72
C LEU A 259 5.18 -22.71 4.41
N VAL A 260 5.63 -21.96 3.39
CA VAL A 260 5.00 -21.97 2.06
C VAL A 260 5.00 -23.36 1.47
N GLU A 261 6.13 -24.06 1.49
CA GLU A 261 6.23 -25.42 0.94
C GLU A 261 5.33 -26.41 1.68
N VAL A 262 5.36 -26.40 3.02
CA VAL A 262 4.55 -27.30 3.84
C VAL A 262 3.04 -27.09 3.62
N VAL A 263 2.62 -25.81 3.52
CA VAL A 263 1.18 -25.48 3.39
C VAL A 263 0.70 -25.63 1.96
N THR A 264 1.48 -25.20 0.97
CA THR A 264 1.04 -25.14 -0.42
C THR A 264 1.62 -26.23 -1.31
N GLY A 265 2.82 -26.76 -0.99
CA GLY A 265 3.57 -27.65 -1.86
C GLY A 265 3.97 -26.98 -3.19
N ASN A 266 4.07 -25.62 -3.21
CA ASN A 266 4.26 -24.86 -4.44
C ASN A 266 5.17 -23.65 -4.25
N LEU A 267 6.47 -23.88 -4.03
CA LEU A 267 7.46 -22.80 -4.07
C LEU A 267 7.64 -22.21 -5.48
N GLY A 268 7.23 -22.92 -6.52
CA GLY A 268 7.34 -22.47 -7.91
C GLY A 268 6.55 -21.18 -8.16
N GLU A 269 5.39 -21.01 -7.53
CA GLU A 269 4.58 -19.80 -7.60
C GLU A 269 5.32 -18.59 -7.01
N LEU A 270 5.95 -18.72 -5.85
CA LEU A 270 6.75 -17.67 -5.24
C LEU A 270 7.93 -17.26 -6.13
N ALA A 271 8.64 -18.24 -6.71
CA ALA A 271 9.75 -17.99 -7.63
C ALA A 271 9.27 -17.33 -8.95
N GLY A 272 8.15 -17.77 -9.49
CA GLY A 272 7.51 -17.20 -10.67
C GLY A 272 7.12 -15.74 -10.46
N ALA A 273 6.52 -15.42 -9.33
CA ALA A 273 6.15 -14.06 -8.95
C ALA A 273 7.36 -13.14 -8.78
N PHE A 274 8.43 -13.63 -8.16
CA PHE A 274 9.69 -12.90 -8.05
C PHE A 274 10.27 -12.56 -9.43
N ASN A 275 10.33 -13.55 -10.33
CA ASN A 275 10.85 -13.38 -11.68
C ASN A 275 9.99 -12.39 -12.50
N THR A 276 8.67 -12.50 -12.44
CA THR A 276 7.74 -11.58 -13.12
C THR A 276 7.95 -10.13 -12.67
N ARG A 277 8.08 -9.89 -11.36
CA ARG A 277 8.23 -8.55 -10.81
C ARG A 277 9.55 -7.87 -11.17
N ARG A 278 10.60 -8.65 -11.45
CA ARG A 278 11.89 -8.09 -11.87
C ARG A 278 12.09 -8.04 -13.39
N ALA A 279 11.22 -8.63 -14.18
CA ALA A 279 11.40 -8.90 -15.62
C ALA A 279 11.40 -7.68 -16.54
N LEU A 280 11.56 -6.46 -16.02
CA LEU A 280 11.63 -5.26 -16.83
C LEU A 280 13.05 -4.96 -17.30
N SER A 281 13.19 -4.66 -18.63
CA SER A 281 14.46 -4.22 -19.19
C SER A 281 14.94 -2.91 -18.53
N TRP A 282 16.26 -2.78 -18.33
CA TRP A 282 16.87 -1.59 -17.77
C TRP A 282 16.53 -0.31 -18.55
N GLY A 283 16.46 -0.40 -19.88
CA GLY A 283 16.12 0.73 -20.73
C GLY A 283 14.73 1.31 -20.43
N ARG A 284 13.72 0.47 -20.20
CA ARG A 284 12.37 0.91 -19.79
C ARG A 284 12.34 1.42 -18.35
N PHE A 285 13.07 0.79 -17.44
CA PHE A 285 13.09 1.20 -16.05
C PHE A 285 13.71 2.59 -15.85
N ARG A 286 14.83 2.88 -16.53
CA ARG A 286 15.51 4.19 -16.38
C ARG A 286 14.65 5.38 -16.76
N THR A 287 13.71 5.23 -17.73
CA THR A 287 12.78 6.31 -18.12
C THR A 287 11.78 6.66 -17.03
N HIS A 288 11.53 5.73 -16.10
CA HIS A 288 10.60 5.93 -14.98
C HIS A 288 11.32 6.15 -13.64
N LEU A 289 12.66 5.97 -13.61
CA LEU A 289 13.45 5.95 -12.38
C LEU A 289 13.28 7.18 -11.50
N LEU A 290 13.11 8.36 -12.09
CA LEU A 290 12.94 9.62 -11.36
C LEU A 290 11.50 10.10 -11.33
N VAL A 291 10.65 9.63 -12.23
CA VAL A 291 9.27 10.13 -12.37
C VAL A 291 8.41 9.75 -11.16
N VAL A 292 8.38 8.47 -10.80
CA VAL A 292 7.59 8.00 -9.66
C VAL A 292 8.11 8.59 -8.34
N PRO A 293 9.42 8.58 -8.03
CA PRO A 293 9.94 9.27 -6.85
C PRO A 293 9.62 10.76 -6.82
N GLU A 294 9.70 11.48 -7.94
CA GLU A 294 9.34 12.91 -8.01
C GLU A 294 7.86 13.13 -7.69
N LEU A 295 6.97 12.33 -8.24
CA LEU A 295 5.53 12.40 -7.95
C LEU A 295 5.22 12.14 -6.47
N MET A 296 5.93 11.19 -5.84
CA MET A 296 5.66 10.73 -4.49
C MET A 296 6.38 11.52 -3.39
N PHE A 297 7.52 12.14 -3.71
CA PHE A 297 8.37 12.84 -2.72
C PHE A 297 8.70 14.29 -3.08
N THR A 298 8.41 14.75 -4.28
CA THR A 298 8.81 16.04 -4.89
C THR A 298 10.34 16.22 -5.09
N ALA A 299 10.72 16.84 -6.20
CA ALA A 299 12.13 16.96 -6.57
C ALA A 299 12.99 17.72 -5.54
N PRO A 300 12.55 18.86 -4.93
CA PRO A 300 13.35 19.54 -3.92
C PRO A 300 13.62 18.70 -2.68
N LEU A 301 12.63 17.91 -2.22
CA LEU A 301 12.82 17.06 -1.04
C LEU A 301 13.75 15.88 -1.33
N LEU A 302 13.67 15.31 -2.52
CA LEU A 302 14.65 14.31 -2.97
C LEU A 302 16.06 14.91 -3.05
N GLY A 303 16.20 16.14 -3.57
CA GLY A 303 17.48 16.87 -3.57
C GLY A 303 18.04 17.07 -2.18
N LEU A 304 17.22 17.43 -1.18
CA LEU A 304 17.62 17.54 0.21
C LEU A 304 18.03 16.19 0.83
N CYS A 305 17.33 15.12 0.46
CA CYS A 305 17.70 13.76 0.87
C CYS A 305 19.07 13.35 0.29
N VAL A 306 19.32 13.63 -0.99
CA VAL A 306 20.63 13.41 -1.63
C VAL A 306 21.73 14.24 -0.96
N ALA A 307 21.46 15.51 -0.66
CA ALA A 307 22.40 16.38 0.07
C ALA A 307 22.72 15.81 1.47
N TRP A 308 21.70 15.28 2.17
CA TRP A 308 21.90 14.60 3.44
C TRP A 308 22.82 13.38 3.29
N VAL A 309 22.62 12.55 2.25
CA VAL A 309 23.49 11.40 1.96
C VAL A 309 24.92 11.85 1.72
N ALA A 310 25.14 12.89 0.93
CA ALA A 310 26.48 13.42 0.65
C ALA A 310 27.19 13.91 1.94
N VAL A 311 26.46 14.63 2.81
CA VAL A 311 26.98 15.06 4.12
C VAL A 311 27.25 13.86 5.03
N TRP A 312 26.35 12.85 5.03
CA TRP A 312 26.57 11.63 5.79
C TRP A 312 27.82 10.88 5.30
N LEU A 313 28.02 10.71 4.00
CA LEU A 313 29.21 10.09 3.42
C LEU A 313 30.49 10.85 3.82
N ALA A 314 30.49 12.18 3.73
CA ALA A 314 31.60 12.98 4.15
C ALA A 314 31.94 12.82 5.64
N ARG A 315 30.92 12.68 6.49
CA ARG A 315 31.09 12.37 7.92
C ARG A 315 31.59 10.95 8.14
N ALA A 316 31.08 9.98 7.38
CA ALA A 316 31.49 8.59 7.48
C ALA A 316 32.98 8.43 7.15
N VAL A 317 33.44 9.08 6.07
CA VAL A 317 34.88 9.11 5.69
C VAL A 317 35.73 9.74 6.79
N ARG A 318 35.22 10.77 7.48
CA ARG A 318 35.92 11.45 8.58
C ARG A 318 35.74 10.75 9.95
N GLY A 319 35.00 9.64 10.02
CA GLY A 319 34.73 8.96 11.27
C GLY A 319 33.78 9.69 12.23
N THR A 320 32.98 10.63 11.74
CA THR A 320 32.06 11.46 12.54
C THR A 320 30.58 11.20 12.27
N ALA A 321 30.25 10.14 11.53
CA ALA A 321 28.87 9.71 11.33
C ALA A 321 28.27 9.21 12.66
N ARG A 322 26.99 9.50 12.90
CA ARG A 322 26.33 9.20 14.15
C ARG A 322 25.48 7.93 14.05
N ALA A 323 25.43 7.11 15.09
CA ALA A 323 24.62 5.89 15.11
C ALA A 323 23.13 6.13 14.77
N ARG A 324 22.58 7.28 15.13
CA ARG A 324 21.19 7.65 14.79
C ARG A 324 20.95 7.78 13.29
N ASP A 325 22.01 8.11 12.51
CA ASP A 325 21.93 8.26 11.05
C ASP A 325 21.68 6.89 10.36
N LEU A 326 21.85 5.78 11.10
CA LEU A 326 21.49 4.44 10.64
C LEU A 326 19.99 4.33 10.31
N ILE A 327 19.10 5.07 10.99
CA ILE A 327 17.65 4.98 10.74
C ILE A 327 17.31 5.42 9.32
N PRO A 328 17.52 6.70 8.93
CA PRO A 328 17.20 7.13 7.58
C PRO A 328 18.01 6.37 6.52
N LEU A 329 19.26 5.99 6.82
CA LEU A 329 20.08 5.20 5.91
C LEU A 329 19.50 3.82 5.65
N SER A 330 19.05 3.12 6.68
CA SER A 330 18.46 1.77 6.54
C SER A 330 17.17 1.78 5.72
N PHE A 331 16.30 2.77 5.94
CA PHE A 331 15.09 2.92 5.14
C PHE A 331 15.38 3.34 3.70
N LEU A 332 16.39 4.18 3.48
CA LEU A 332 16.82 4.55 2.14
C LEU A 332 17.36 3.33 1.39
N VAL A 333 18.26 2.58 2.01
CA VAL A 333 18.84 1.36 1.42
C VAL A 333 17.76 0.32 1.16
N ALA A 334 16.89 0.06 2.14
CA ALA A 334 15.78 -0.89 2.00
C ALA A 334 14.85 -0.49 0.85
N GLY A 335 14.45 0.78 0.78
CA GLY A 335 13.57 1.27 -0.27
C GLY A 335 14.22 1.27 -1.64
N LEU A 336 15.47 1.68 -1.77
CA LEU A 336 16.19 1.68 -3.04
C LEU A 336 16.42 0.25 -3.56
N ILE A 337 16.85 -0.69 -2.70
CA ILE A 337 17.03 -2.08 -3.11
C ILE A 337 15.68 -2.69 -3.51
N HIS A 338 14.63 -2.45 -2.72
CA HIS A 338 13.28 -2.94 -3.03
C HIS A 338 12.79 -2.40 -4.38
N TYR A 339 12.87 -1.09 -4.59
CA TYR A 339 12.47 -0.43 -5.83
C TYR A 339 13.26 -0.94 -7.05
N TRP A 340 14.57 -1.12 -6.90
CA TRP A 340 15.44 -1.59 -7.94
C TRP A 340 15.29 -3.09 -8.26
N THR A 341 15.12 -3.91 -7.23
CA THR A 341 14.96 -5.36 -7.41
C THR A 341 13.67 -5.67 -8.14
N PHE A 342 12.58 -4.98 -7.79
CA PHE A 342 11.24 -5.24 -8.34
C PHE A 342 10.83 -4.17 -9.35
N ARG A 343 11.67 -3.97 -10.37
CA ARG A 343 11.53 -2.90 -11.38
C ARG A 343 10.18 -2.83 -12.06
N TRP A 344 9.59 -3.97 -12.42
CA TRP A 344 8.26 -4.01 -13.02
C TRP A 344 7.20 -3.47 -12.07
N SER A 345 7.19 -3.97 -10.83
CA SER A 345 6.25 -3.48 -9.82
C SER A 345 6.46 -2.00 -9.49
N ALA A 346 7.69 -1.53 -9.47
CA ALA A 346 8.03 -0.14 -9.20
C ALA A 346 7.48 0.85 -10.26
N ILE A 347 7.33 0.40 -11.51
CA ILE A 347 6.71 1.21 -12.56
C ILE A 347 5.19 1.16 -12.51
N VAL A 348 4.63 -0.03 -12.27
CA VAL A 348 3.19 -0.25 -12.25
C VAL A 348 2.56 0.31 -10.98
N HIS A 349 3.27 0.26 -9.85
CA HIS A 349 2.77 0.61 -8.53
C HIS A 349 3.56 1.76 -7.92
N SER A 350 3.04 2.97 -8.02
CA SER A 350 3.70 4.18 -7.48
C SER A 350 3.98 4.12 -5.97
N TYR A 351 3.21 3.36 -5.21
CA TYR A 351 3.44 3.12 -3.77
C TYR A 351 4.63 2.20 -3.46
N TRP A 352 5.27 1.61 -4.47
CA TRP A 352 6.42 0.72 -4.27
C TRP A 352 7.63 1.40 -3.63
N ALA A 353 7.69 2.73 -3.74
CA ALA A 353 8.71 3.54 -3.08
C ALA A 353 8.43 3.83 -1.59
N TRP A 354 7.33 3.31 -1.02
CA TRP A 354 6.91 3.61 0.36
C TRP A 354 7.98 3.27 1.42
N PRO A 355 8.75 2.19 1.33
CA PRO A 355 9.82 1.93 2.29
C PRO A 355 10.86 3.06 2.43
N THR A 356 11.00 3.96 1.44
CA THR A 356 11.89 5.13 1.53
C THR A 356 11.30 6.30 2.32
N LEU A 357 10.00 6.30 2.59
CA LEU A 357 9.28 7.41 3.21
C LEU A 357 9.90 7.90 4.53
N PRO A 358 10.27 7.03 5.51
CA PRO A 358 10.91 7.48 6.73
C PRO A 358 12.28 8.12 6.50
N ALA A 359 13.03 7.65 5.49
CA ALA A 359 14.33 8.22 5.14
C ALA A 359 14.17 9.67 4.69
N VAL A 360 13.27 9.94 3.75
CA VAL A 360 12.98 11.30 3.27
C VAL A 360 12.45 12.19 4.40
N ALA A 361 11.49 11.66 5.18
CA ALA A 361 10.88 12.39 6.27
C ALA A 361 11.87 12.82 7.38
N ILE A 362 12.94 12.05 7.60
CA ILE A 362 14.00 12.39 8.58
C ILE A 362 15.12 13.22 7.95
N ALA A 363 15.60 12.83 6.75
CA ALA A 363 16.73 13.48 6.11
C ALA A 363 16.43 14.93 5.72
N VAL A 364 15.20 15.20 5.25
CA VAL A 364 14.77 16.54 4.81
C VAL A 364 14.86 17.57 5.94
N PRO A 365 14.23 17.42 7.12
CA PRO A 365 14.33 18.40 8.19
C PRO A 365 15.76 18.53 8.72
N VAL A 366 16.55 17.45 8.76
CA VAL A 366 17.98 17.52 9.15
C VAL A 366 18.74 18.44 8.20
N SER A 367 18.51 18.30 6.89
CA SER A 367 19.13 19.16 5.86
C SER A 367 18.63 20.60 5.91
N LEU A 368 17.30 20.79 6.05
CA LEU A 368 16.69 22.13 6.13
C LEU A 368 17.22 22.92 7.34
N PHE A 369 17.27 22.31 8.52
CA PHE A 369 17.78 22.98 9.71
C PHE A 369 19.28 23.26 9.62
N ALA A 370 20.06 22.37 9.01
CA ALA A 370 21.47 22.61 8.77
C ALA A 370 21.67 23.79 7.80
N MET A 371 20.92 23.82 6.70
CA MET A 371 20.97 24.90 5.71
C MET A 371 20.46 26.22 6.28
N ALA A 372 19.35 26.20 7.00
CA ALA A 372 18.83 27.41 7.68
C ALA A 372 19.84 27.99 8.68
N ARG A 373 20.53 27.15 9.45
CA ARG A 373 21.61 27.59 10.35
C ARG A 373 22.77 28.23 9.57
N TRP A 374 23.22 27.57 8.52
CA TRP A 374 24.31 28.06 7.67
C TRP A 374 23.97 29.42 7.03
N ILE A 375 22.75 29.62 6.52
CA ILE A 375 22.29 30.88 5.94
C ILE A 375 22.18 31.96 7.06
N ARG A 376 21.61 31.59 8.20
CA ARG A 376 21.47 32.50 9.33
C ARG A 376 22.81 33.08 9.80
N GLU A 377 23.84 32.26 9.84
CA GLU A 377 25.19 32.66 10.25
C GLU A 377 25.85 33.62 9.26
N ARG A 378 25.48 33.57 7.94
CA ARG A 378 26.05 34.39 6.88
C ARG A 378 25.23 35.58 6.45
N ALA A 379 23.91 35.44 6.42
CA ALA A 379 22.98 36.39 5.83
C ALA A 379 21.86 36.83 6.79
N GLY A 380 21.91 36.37 8.04
CA GLY A 380 20.97 36.76 9.08
C GLY A 380 19.68 35.91 9.16
N PRO A 381 18.84 36.16 10.20
CA PRO A 381 17.70 35.32 10.52
C PRO A 381 16.59 35.35 9.46
N LEU A 382 16.33 36.51 8.83
CA LEU A 382 15.30 36.63 7.79
C LEU A 382 15.67 35.84 6.54
N ALA A 383 16.95 35.91 6.12
CA ALA A 383 17.42 35.15 4.97
C ALA A 383 17.30 33.63 5.20
N SER A 384 17.42 33.16 6.45
CA SER A 384 17.28 31.73 6.76
C SER A 384 15.86 31.18 6.51
N LEU A 385 14.82 32.03 6.43
CA LEU A 385 13.46 31.63 6.09
C LEU A 385 13.31 31.20 4.62
N SER A 386 14.26 31.62 3.75
CA SER A 386 14.23 31.21 2.33
C SER A 386 14.27 29.69 2.12
N VAL A 387 14.78 28.91 3.08
CA VAL A 387 14.75 27.44 3.00
C VAL A 387 13.32 26.88 2.93
N LEU A 388 12.31 27.61 3.43
CA LEU A 388 10.91 27.22 3.37
C LEU A 388 10.38 27.20 1.93
N LEU A 389 11.01 27.93 1.00
CA LEU A 389 10.65 27.89 -0.43
C LEU A 389 10.80 26.47 -1.01
N LEU A 390 11.69 25.65 -0.45
CA LEU A 390 11.86 24.24 -0.85
C LEU A 390 10.66 23.36 -0.50
N LEU A 391 9.78 23.82 0.42
CA LEU A 391 8.55 23.14 0.79
C LEU A 391 7.35 23.56 -0.08
N VAL A 392 7.47 24.61 -0.91
CA VAL A 392 6.38 25.10 -1.76
C VAL A 392 5.83 24.01 -2.69
N PRO A 393 6.67 23.21 -3.41
CA PRO A 393 6.15 22.13 -4.24
C PRO A 393 5.38 21.07 -3.45
N LEU A 394 5.81 20.78 -2.22
CA LEU A 394 5.07 19.88 -1.33
C LEU A 394 3.70 20.47 -0.96
N ALA A 395 3.66 21.75 -0.58
CA ALA A 395 2.40 22.43 -0.25
C ALA A 395 1.42 22.43 -1.45
N ILE A 396 1.93 22.70 -2.66
CA ILE A 396 1.12 22.64 -3.90
C ILE A 396 0.56 21.22 -4.09
N ARG A 397 1.38 20.18 -3.90
CA ARG A 397 0.92 18.79 -4.02
C ARG A 397 -0.17 18.44 -3.01
N VAL A 398 0.00 18.85 -1.76
CA VAL A 398 -1.03 18.63 -0.72
C VAL A 398 -2.35 19.29 -1.11
N VAL A 399 -2.29 20.54 -1.60
CA VAL A 399 -3.48 21.27 -2.07
C VAL A 399 -4.14 20.57 -3.26
N GLN A 400 -3.39 19.99 -4.18
CA GLN A 400 -3.91 19.23 -5.31
C GLN A 400 -4.58 17.91 -4.89
N ILE A 401 -3.93 17.16 -3.97
CA ILE A 401 -4.41 15.84 -3.54
C ILE A 401 -5.78 15.92 -2.83
N VAL A 402 -5.99 16.93 -1.98
CA VAL A 402 -7.20 17.04 -1.16
C VAL A 402 -8.45 17.29 -2.01
N PRO A 403 -8.51 18.30 -2.91
CA PRO A 403 -9.69 18.56 -3.73
C PRO A 403 -9.94 17.52 -4.81
N GLU A 404 -8.87 16.93 -5.36
CA GLU A 404 -8.96 16.00 -6.49
C GLU A 404 -9.17 14.54 -6.08
N GLY A 405 -9.44 14.29 -4.81
CA GLY A 405 -9.73 12.94 -4.30
C GLY A 405 -8.54 11.99 -4.38
N ARG A 406 -7.37 12.42 -3.84
CA ARG A 406 -6.11 11.66 -3.84
C ARG A 406 -5.45 11.50 -5.22
N TYR A 407 -5.68 12.46 -6.09
CA TYR A 407 -5.01 12.53 -7.38
C TYR A 407 -3.69 13.29 -7.27
N VAL A 408 -2.63 12.78 -7.88
CA VAL A 408 -1.37 13.49 -8.10
C VAL A 408 -1.29 13.86 -9.57
N GLY A 409 -1.43 15.14 -9.89
CA GLY A 409 -1.20 15.65 -11.24
C GLY A 409 0.20 15.32 -11.77
N GLY A 410 0.46 15.52 -13.06
CA GLY A 410 1.74 15.24 -13.71
C GLY A 410 2.94 15.92 -13.06
N SER A 411 4.16 15.53 -13.41
CA SER A 411 5.39 16.11 -12.89
C SER A 411 5.43 17.62 -13.10
N MET A 412 5.79 18.36 -12.04
CA MET A 412 5.96 19.80 -12.12
C MET A 412 7.33 20.22 -12.71
N TRP A 413 8.29 19.31 -12.71
CA TRP A 413 9.69 19.60 -13.02
C TRP A 413 10.17 18.99 -14.33
N PHE A 414 9.58 17.89 -14.72
CA PHE A 414 9.84 17.29 -16.02
C PHE A 414 8.65 17.61 -16.92
N PHE A 415 8.88 18.41 -17.95
CA PHE A 415 7.88 18.82 -18.95
C PHE A 415 7.30 17.66 -19.78
N THR A 416 7.56 16.44 -19.40
CA THR A 416 6.93 15.28 -19.99
C THR A 416 5.52 15.12 -19.41
N PRO A 417 4.48 15.01 -20.26
CA PRO A 417 3.14 14.70 -19.81
C PRO A 417 3.08 13.27 -19.30
N VAL A 418 3.59 13.05 -18.10
CA VAL A 418 3.33 11.81 -17.40
C VAL A 418 1.89 11.90 -16.94
N ARG A 419 1.04 11.03 -17.47
CA ARG A 419 -0.29 10.82 -16.91
C ARG A 419 -0.09 10.51 -15.44
N GLY A 420 -0.65 11.36 -14.58
CA GLY A 420 -0.59 11.17 -13.14
C GLY A 420 -1.06 9.77 -12.77
N THR A 421 -0.53 9.25 -11.68
CA THR A 421 -1.03 8.01 -11.10
C THR A 421 -2.40 8.32 -10.52
N THR A 422 -3.43 7.94 -11.24
CA THR A 422 -4.81 8.13 -10.83
C THR A 422 -5.19 7.01 -9.86
N ASP A 423 -5.10 7.28 -8.57
CA ASP A 423 -5.98 6.64 -7.61
C ASP A 423 -7.23 7.51 -7.45
N THR A 424 -7.88 7.75 -8.59
CA THR A 424 -9.13 8.47 -8.60
C THR A 424 -10.17 7.68 -7.82
N TYR A 425 -10.93 8.37 -7.01
CA TYR A 425 -12.27 8.00 -6.56
C TYR A 425 -13.24 7.95 -7.74
N ASP A 426 -12.76 7.44 -8.88
CA ASP A 426 -13.65 7.16 -9.98
C ASP A 426 -14.49 5.96 -9.57
N SER A 427 -15.72 6.25 -9.29
CA SER A 427 -16.72 5.28 -8.95
C SER A 427 -16.82 4.27 -10.07
N GLY A 428 -16.19 3.10 -9.95
CA GLY A 428 -16.48 1.93 -10.77
C GLY A 428 -17.90 1.40 -10.51
N ARG A 429 -18.83 2.32 -10.26
CA ARG A 429 -20.20 2.08 -9.86
C ARG A 429 -21.02 1.28 -10.86
N PRO A 430 -20.96 1.58 -12.18
CA PRO A 430 -21.72 0.79 -13.14
C PRO A 430 -21.30 -0.67 -13.14
N GLU A 431 -20.01 -0.93 -13.14
CA GLU A 431 -19.47 -2.28 -13.16
C GLU A 431 -19.75 -3.04 -11.86
N LEU A 432 -19.60 -2.37 -10.72
CA LEU A 432 -19.90 -2.99 -9.41
C LEU A 432 -21.40 -3.24 -9.25
N ARG A 433 -22.24 -2.29 -9.69
CA ARG A 433 -23.69 -2.50 -9.75
C ARG A 433 -24.06 -3.66 -10.67
N PHE A 434 -23.38 -3.79 -11.80
CA PHE A 434 -23.56 -4.96 -12.68
C PHE A 434 -23.13 -6.26 -11.98
N ALA A 435 -22.00 -6.28 -11.27
CA ALA A 435 -21.57 -7.44 -10.48
C ALA A 435 -22.62 -7.82 -9.41
N GLU A 436 -23.19 -6.82 -8.71
CA GLU A 436 -24.29 -7.02 -7.76
C GLU A 436 -25.52 -7.65 -8.44
N ARG A 437 -25.84 -7.22 -9.67
CA ARG A 437 -26.94 -7.79 -10.45
C ARG A 437 -26.67 -9.23 -10.87
N VAL A 438 -25.48 -9.50 -11.41
CA VAL A 438 -25.06 -10.87 -11.75
C VAL A 438 -25.14 -11.76 -10.51
N LYS A 439 -24.67 -11.27 -9.36
CA LYS A 439 -24.80 -11.97 -8.08
C LYS A 439 -26.25 -12.28 -7.70
N ALA A 440 -27.16 -11.31 -7.89
CA ALA A 440 -28.58 -11.48 -7.59
C ALA A 440 -29.30 -12.41 -8.59
N TRP A 441 -28.80 -12.52 -9.82
CA TRP A 441 -29.38 -13.34 -10.88
C TRP A 441 -28.85 -14.77 -10.91
N THR A 442 -27.84 -15.07 -10.12
CA THR A 442 -27.15 -16.37 -10.16
C THR A 442 -27.14 -17.01 -8.79
N ASP A 443 -27.21 -18.33 -8.77
CA ASP A 443 -27.03 -19.11 -7.56
C ASP A 443 -25.59 -19.05 -7.08
N ARG A 444 -25.38 -19.41 -5.83
CA ARG A 444 -24.06 -19.28 -5.19
C ARG A 444 -22.98 -20.16 -5.83
N ASP A 445 -23.38 -21.28 -6.38
CA ASP A 445 -22.52 -22.26 -7.04
C ASP A 445 -22.39 -22.05 -8.56
N THR A 446 -23.01 -20.99 -9.10
CA THR A 446 -22.89 -20.60 -10.48
C THR A 446 -21.49 -20.04 -10.76
N GLY A 447 -20.82 -20.57 -11.78
CA GLY A 447 -19.58 -20.01 -12.30
C GLY A 447 -19.83 -18.83 -13.25
N VAL A 448 -18.95 -17.85 -13.26
CA VAL A 448 -19.05 -16.66 -14.12
C VAL A 448 -17.82 -16.56 -15.04
N GLN A 449 -18.06 -16.56 -16.35
CA GLN A 449 -17.03 -16.31 -17.36
C GLN A 449 -16.93 -14.81 -17.60
N LEU A 450 -15.74 -14.25 -17.38
CA LEU A 450 -15.45 -12.84 -17.62
C LEU A 450 -14.86 -12.65 -19.00
N HIS A 451 -15.54 -11.87 -19.85
CA HIS A 451 -15.01 -11.55 -21.17
C HIS A 451 -13.81 -10.60 -21.11
N THR A 452 -12.95 -10.68 -22.11
CA THR A 452 -11.74 -9.83 -22.22
C THR A 452 -12.05 -8.35 -22.32
N SER A 453 -13.25 -7.93 -22.72
CA SER A 453 -13.70 -6.53 -22.71
C SER A 453 -13.71 -5.91 -21.30
N LEU A 454 -13.85 -6.73 -20.27
CA LEU A 454 -13.83 -6.28 -18.87
C LEU A 454 -12.40 -6.06 -18.34
N LYS A 455 -11.37 -6.57 -19.06
CA LYS A 455 -9.96 -6.48 -18.67
C LYS A 455 -9.42 -5.03 -18.63
N PRO A 456 -9.70 -4.15 -19.62
CA PRO A 456 -9.17 -2.79 -19.62
C PRO A 456 -9.62 -1.96 -18.42
N LEU A 457 -10.75 -2.32 -17.81
CA LEU A 457 -11.34 -1.62 -16.69
C LEU A 457 -10.65 -1.94 -15.35
N ARG A 458 -9.69 -2.86 -15.33
CA ARG A 458 -9.01 -3.35 -14.11
C ARG A 458 -10.00 -3.69 -12.99
N LEU A 459 -11.07 -4.37 -13.36
CA LEU A 459 -12.17 -4.72 -12.46
C LEU A 459 -11.87 -5.87 -11.52
N GLU A 460 -10.86 -6.67 -11.85
CA GLU A 460 -10.66 -8.01 -11.32
C GLU A 460 -11.01 -8.19 -9.83
N PRO A 461 -10.22 -7.73 -8.85
CA PRO A 461 -10.56 -8.09 -7.48
C PRO A 461 -11.85 -7.42 -6.97
N ARG A 462 -12.20 -6.24 -7.49
CA ARG A 462 -13.41 -5.51 -7.08
C ARG A 462 -14.66 -6.19 -7.60
N PHE A 463 -14.62 -6.62 -8.85
CA PHE A 463 -15.71 -7.36 -9.47
C PHE A 463 -15.89 -8.71 -8.77
N ASP A 464 -14.79 -9.42 -8.53
CA ASP A 464 -14.78 -10.71 -7.86
C ASP A 464 -15.36 -10.64 -6.45
N ILE A 465 -14.93 -9.66 -5.63
CA ILE A 465 -15.42 -9.54 -4.26
C ILE A 465 -16.90 -9.20 -4.21
N THR A 466 -17.38 -8.38 -5.14
CA THR A 466 -18.79 -7.99 -5.24
C THR A 466 -19.62 -9.15 -5.77
N LEU A 467 -19.12 -9.81 -6.80
CA LEU A 467 -19.79 -10.93 -7.44
C LEU A 467 -19.92 -12.14 -6.51
N ASP A 468 -18.87 -12.44 -5.75
CA ASP A 468 -18.80 -13.59 -4.83
C ASP A 468 -19.18 -14.92 -5.49
N ARG A 469 -18.63 -15.17 -6.68
CA ARG A 469 -18.83 -16.37 -7.49
C ARG A 469 -17.48 -16.92 -7.96
N VAL A 470 -17.45 -18.19 -8.35
CA VAL A 470 -16.29 -18.74 -9.07
C VAL A 470 -16.18 -18.05 -10.42
N THR A 471 -15.00 -17.53 -10.76
CA THR A 471 -14.78 -16.79 -12.00
C THR A 471 -13.82 -17.55 -12.92
N HIS A 472 -14.20 -17.66 -14.20
CA HIS A 472 -13.31 -18.05 -15.29
C HIS A 472 -12.97 -16.82 -16.11
N ARG A 473 -11.70 -16.44 -16.10
CA ARG A 473 -11.25 -15.15 -16.62
C ARG A 473 -10.87 -15.21 -18.08
N TRP A 474 -11.16 -14.09 -18.73
CA TRP A 474 -10.63 -13.74 -20.04
C TRP A 474 -11.06 -14.67 -21.18
N SER A 475 -12.28 -15.15 -21.13
CA SER A 475 -12.91 -15.78 -22.28
C SER A 475 -13.10 -14.77 -23.40
N GLN A 476 -12.69 -15.11 -24.62
CA GLN A 476 -12.99 -14.30 -25.81
C GLN A 476 -14.40 -14.60 -26.34
N ASN A 477 -14.86 -15.82 -26.15
CA ASN A 477 -16.18 -16.27 -26.56
C ASN A 477 -16.84 -17.02 -25.39
N PRO A 478 -18.18 -17.03 -25.31
CA PRO A 478 -18.89 -17.87 -24.35
C PRO A 478 -18.59 -19.34 -24.61
N ARG A 479 -18.29 -20.09 -23.57
CA ARG A 479 -18.02 -21.52 -23.62
C ARG A 479 -19.01 -22.26 -22.75
N VAL A 480 -19.78 -23.14 -23.32
CA VAL A 480 -20.73 -24.00 -22.60
C VAL A 480 -19.99 -25.05 -21.77
N GLU A 481 -18.91 -25.58 -22.32
CA GLU A 481 -18.07 -26.57 -21.66
C GLU A 481 -16.77 -25.92 -21.18
N ILE A 482 -16.70 -25.57 -19.91
CA ILE A 482 -15.46 -25.27 -19.21
C ILE A 482 -15.16 -26.46 -18.31
N PRO A 483 -13.91 -26.91 -18.23
CA PRO A 483 -13.53 -27.95 -17.28
C PRO A 483 -13.99 -27.53 -15.89
N ASN A 484 -14.94 -28.29 -15.33
CA ASN A 484 -15.59 -27.95 -14.06
C ASN A 484 -14.74 -28.43 -12.87
N ASP A 485 -13.47 -28.10 -12.92
CA ASP A 485 -12.52 -28.40 -11.86
C ASP A 485 -12.64 -27.45 -10.67
N GLN A 486 -13.49 -26.42 -10.79
CA GLN A 486 -13.72 -25.37 -9.80
C GLN A 486 -15.04 -25.53 -9.03
N GLY A 487 -15.79 -26.60 -9.24
CA GLY A 487 -17.02 -26.92 -8.49
C GLY A 487 -18.23 -26.04 -8.83
N ALA A 488 -18.24 -25.36 -9.99
CA ALA A 488 -19.43 -24.65 -10.45
C ALA A 488 -20.48 -25.63 -11.01
N THR A 489 -21.75 -25.41 -10.67
CA THR A 489 -22.87 -26.23 -11.18
C THR A 489 -23.29 -25.86 -12.59
N GLY A 490 -22.80 -24.75 -13.10
CA GLY A 490 -23.04 -24.24 -14.45
C GLY A 490 -22.39 -22.87 -14.62
N TRP A 491 -22.43 -22.33 -15.83
CA TRP A 491 -21.72 -21.09 -16.16
C TRP A 491 -22.68 -20.03 -16.72
N VAL A 492 -22.43 -18.78 -16.35
CA VAL A 492 -22.95 -17.59 -17.04
C VAL A 492 -21.79 -16.83 -17.66
N PHE A 493 -22.02 -16.14 -18.78
CA PHE A 493 -21.04 -15.33 -19.46
C PHE A 493 -21.38 -13.85 -19.30
N VAL A 494 -20.41 -13.02 -18.96
CA VAL A 494 -20.58 -11.57 -18.77
C VAL A 494 -19.58 -10.79 -19.63
N ALA A 495 -20.07 -9.71 -20.27
CA ALA A 495 -19.25 -8.89 -21.16
C ALA A 495 -19.78 -7.46 -21.23
N ALA A 496 -18.98 -6.54 -21.76
CA ALA A 496 -19.45 -5.23 -22.19
C ALA A 496 -20.21 -5.36 -23.53
N LEU A 497 -21.24 -4.54 -23.71
CA LEU A 497 -22.10 -4.55 -24.90
C LEU A 497 -21.34 -4.24 -26.18
N ASP A 498 -20.40 -3.29 -26.13
CA ASP A 498 -19.57 -2.85 -27.26
C ASP A 498 -18.56 -3.92 -27.73
N ALA A 499 -18.38 -4.98 -26.95
CA ALA A 499 -17.53 -6.10 -27.33
C ALA A 499 -18.11 -6.96 -28.47
N PHE A 500 -19.41 -6.85 -28.74
CA PHE A 500 -20.12 -7.66 -29.72
C PHE A 500 -21.04 -6.80 -30.59
N SER A 501 -21.15 -7.15 -31.87
CA SER A 501 -22.11 -6.48 -32.76
C SER A 501 -23.55 -6.77 -32.32
N GLU A 502 -24.49 -5.95 -32.76
CA GLU A 502 -25.91 -6.11 -32.46
C GLU A 502 -26.43 -7.47 -32.98
N GLU A 503 -25.98 -7.87 -34.16
CA GLU A 503 -26.29 -9.19 -34.74
C GLU A 503 -25.79 -10.34 -33.88
N GLN A 504 -24.56 -10.24 -33.37
CA GLN A 504 -24.01 -11.27 -32.47
C GLN A 504 -24.81 -11.35 -31.17
N ARG A 505 -25.18 -10.18 -30.60
CA ARG A 505 -26.01 -10.12 -29.38
C ARG A 505 -27.41 -10.70 -29.61
N ALA A 506 -27.99 -10.45 -30.78
CA ALA A 506 -29.29 -11.03 -31.16
C ALA A 506 -29.20 -12.55 -31.26
N VAL A 507 -28.11 -13.08 -31.84
CA VAL A 507 -27.88 -14.54 -31.87
C VAL A 507 -27.72 -15.10 -30.46
N PHE A 508 -26.99 -14.42 -29.57
CA PHE A 508 -26.87 -14.85 -28.17
C PHE A 508 -28.22 -14.85 -27.47
N ALA A 509 -28.98 -13.78 -27.61
CA ALA A 509 -30.31 -13.65 -26.99
C ALA A 509 -31.33 -14.66 -27.53
N SER A 510 -31.18 -15.14 -28.75
CA SER A 510 -32.05 -16.18 -29.33
C SER A 510 -31.74 -17.59 -28.84
N ARG A 511 -30.52 -17.83 -28.35
CA ARG A 511 -30.05 -19.16 -27.95
C ARG A 511 -30.01 -19.36 -26.45
N HIS A 512 -29.79 -18.28 -25.67
CA HIS A 512 -29.59 -18.34 -24.24
C HIS A 512 -30.36 -17.23 -23.54
N PRO A 513 -30.84 -17.45 -22.31
CA PRO A 513 -31.37 -16.37 -21.48
C PRO A 513 -30.36 -15.24 -21.35
N TYR A 514 -30.81 -14.02 -21.68
CA TYR A 514 -29.97 -12.83 -21.82
C TYR A 514 -30.49 -11.70 -20.95
N ARG A 515 -29.62 -11.09 -20.15
CA ARG A 515 -29.95 -9.92 -19.32
C ARG A 515 -28.93 -8.81 -19.56
N GLN A 516 -29.45 -7.59 -19.74
CA GLN A 516 -28.64 -6.41 -19.93
C GLN A 516 -28.75 -5.47 -18.73
N PHE A 517 -27.67 -4.79 -18.39
CA PHE A 517 -27.63 -3.74 -17.40
C PHE A 517 -26.65 -2.65 -17.84
N GLY A 518 -27.15 -1.51 -18.27
CA GLY A 518 -26.35 -0.43 -18.86
C GLY A 518 -25.51 -0.95 -20.04
N ASP A 519 -24.23 -0.69 -19.99
CA ASP A 519 -23.26 -1.09 -21.02
C ASP A 519 -22.75 -2.53 -20.88
N TYR A 520 -23.40 -3.34 -20.07
CA TYR A 520 -23.00 -4.72 -19.77
C TYR A 520 -24.14 -5.70 -19.99
N PHE A 521 -23.79 -6.95 -20.24
CA PHE A 521 -24.77 -8.03 -20.29
C PHE A 521 -24.30 -9.32 -19.64
N MET A 522 -25.25 -10.14 -19.27
CA MET A 522 -25.06 -11.51 -18.82
C MET A 522 -25.86 -12.46 -19.70
N MET A 523 -25.26 -13.57 -20.06
CA MET A 523 -25.91 -14.67 -20.79
C MET A 523 -25.81 -15.94 -19.95
N ASP A 524 -26.94 -16.63 -19.73
CA ASP A 524 -26.97 -17.90 -19.02
C ASP A 524 -26.65 -19.05 -19.97
N LEU A 525 -25.59 -19.76 -19.70
CA LEU A 525 -25.15 -20.91 -20.50
C LEU A 525 -25.71 -22.25 -19.97
N ARG A 526 -26.37 -22.23 -18.79
CA ARG A 526 -26.94 -23.45 -18.17
C ARG A 526 -28.26 -23.87 -18.81
N GLU A 527 -29.02 -22.89 -19.30
CA GLU A 527 -30.34 -23.09 -19.84
C GLU A 527 -30.39 -22.81 -21.33
N THR A 528 -31.01 -23.71 -22.08
CA THR A 528 -31.36 -23.49 -23.49
C THR A 528 -32.76 -22.88 -23.56
N SER A 529 -32.78 -21.68 -24.06
CA SER A 529 -33.82 -20.79 -24.62
C SER A 529 -35.33 -20.98 -24.38
N ARG A 530 -35.86 -21.63 -23.37
CA ARG A 530 -37.32 -21.76 -23.23
C ARG A 530 -38.02 -20.64 -22.43
N ASP A 531 -37.29 -19.79 -21.67
CA ASP A 531 -37.88 -18.74 -20.83
C ASP A 531 -37.26 -17.34 -21.02
N ILE A 532 -36.96 -16.95 -22.26
CA ILE A 532 -36.33 -15.65 -22.56
C ILE A 532 -37.25 -14.47 -22.14
N GLU A 533 -38.58 -14.60 -22.25
CA GLU A 533 -39.50 -13.52 -21.92
C GLU A 533 -39.54 -13.17 -20.42
N ALA A 534 -39.45 -14.15 -19.53
CA ALA A 534 -39.45 -13.92 -18.09
C ALA A 534 -38.19 -13.15 -17.61
N TRP A 535 -37.10 -13.24 -18.34
CA TRP A 535 -35.83 -12.57 -18.00
C TRP A 535 -35.74 -11.11 -18.46
N ARG A 536 -36.53 -10.71 -19.46
CA ARG A 536 -36.56 -9.35 -19.98
C ARG A 536 -37.31 -8.35 -19.10
N LEU A 537 -38.24 -8.83 -18.26
CA LEU A 537 -39.31 -8.01 -17.70
C LEU A 537 -39.15 -7.62 -16.22
N THR A 538 -38.08 -7.92 -15.52
CA THR A 538 -37.95 -7.52 -14.11
C THR A 538 -37.35 -6.13 -13.98
N PRO A 539 -38.16 -5.08 -13.70
CA PRO A 539 -37.64 -3.73 -13.44
C PRO A 539 -36.77 -3.72 -12.19
N ILE A 540 -35.70 -2.99 -12.24
CA ILE A 540 -34.72 -2.93 -11.17
C ILE A 540 -35.01 -1.73 -10.29
N ALA A 541 -35.61 -1.93 -9.11
CA ALA A 541 -35.76 -0.89 -8.10
C ALA A 541 -34.39 -0.54 -7.49
N VAL A 542 -33.92 0.69 -7.71
CA VAL A 542 -32.73 1.22 -7.06
C VAL A 542 -33.09 1.67 -5.65
N SER A 543 -32.39 1.17 -4.63
CA SER A 543 -32.63 1.57 -3.25
C SER A 543 -32.24 3.04 -2.99
N PRO A 544 -33.17 3.91 -2.53
CA PRO A 544 -32.91 5.34 -2.33
C PRO A 544 -31.88 5.66 -1.22
N ARG A 545 -31.61 4.72 -0.33
CA ARG A 545 -30.71 4.95 0.84
C ARG A 545 -29.24 5.17 0.48
N TRP A 546 -28.77 4.59 -0.61
CA TRP A 546 -27.38 4.74 -1.07
C TRP A 546 -27.12 6.10 -1.71
N TRP A 547 -28.12 6.70 -2.34
CA TRP A 547 -28.02 7.98 -3.02
C TRP A 547 -27.75 9.14 -2.05
N LEU A 548 -28.42 9.16 -0.88
CA LEU A 548 -28.31 10.26 0.09
C LEU A 548 -26.95 10.32 0.80
N LEU A 549 -26.34 9.20 1.12
CA LEU A 549 -25.04 9.16 1.81
C LEU A 549 -23.87 9.52 0.87
N HIS A 550 -24.02 9.27 -0.41
CA HIS A 550 -22.95 9.45 -1.38
C HIS A 550 -22.86 10.87 -1.94
N ASN A 551 -24.00 11.55 -2.12
CA ASN A 551 -24.05 12.90 -2.68
C ASN A 551 -23.71 14.01 -1.67
N ALA A 552 -23.65 13.70 -0.37
CA ALA A 552 -23.26 14.66 0.66
C ALA A 552 -21.77 15.09 0.60
N PHE A 553 -20.93 14.34 -0.13
CA PHE A 553 -19.48 14.56 -0.17
C PHE A 553 -18.89 14.74 -1.57
N GLU A 554 -19.70 14.79 -2.63
CA GLU A 554 -19.20 15.07 -3.99
C GLU A 554 -19.29 16.58 -4.31
N PRO A 555 -18.27 17.16 -5.00
CA PRO A 555 -18.35 18.53 -5.49
C PRO A 555 -19.54 18.69 -6.46
N PRO A 556 -20.30 19.80 -6.39
CA PRO A 556 -21.55 19.99 -7.15
C PRO A 556 -21.46 19.81 -8.67
N VAL A 557 -20.29 20.07 -9.25
CA VAL A 557 -20.07 19.99 -10.71
C VAL A 557 -20.06 18.55 -11.25
N ARG A 558 -19.65 17.57 -10.43
CA ARG A 558 -19.68 16.16 -10.83
C ARG A 558 -21.05 15.51 -10.58
N ALA A 559 -21.72 15.92 -9.52
CA ALA A 559 -23.09 15.46 -9.23
C ALA A 559 -24.05 15.80 -10.38
N THR A 560 -23.95 16.99 -10.96
CA THR A 560 -24.81 17.42 -12.08
C THR A 560 -24.57 16.59 -13.35
N ARG A 561 -23.31 16.21 -13.64
CA ARG A 561 -23.00 15.36 -14.80
C ARG A 561 -23.43 13.90 -14.61
N LEU A 562 -23.34 13.40 -13.38
CA LEU A 562 -23.79 12.04 -13.03
C LEU A 562 -25.32 11.92 -13.05
N ILE A 563 -26.03 12.92 -12.52
CA ILE A 563 -27.50 13.01 -12.58
C ILE A 563 -27.96 13.10 -14.05
N ALA A 564 -27.30 13.90 -14.88
CA ALA A 564 -27.63 13.99 -16.30
C ALA A 564 -27.34 12.68 -17.06
N ALA A 565 -26.27 11.96 -16.68
CA ALA A 565 -25.96 10.65 -17.26
C ALA A 565 -26.92 9.55 -16.77
N GLU A 566 -27.34 9.58 -15.50
CA GLU A 566 -28.34 8.66 -14.96
C GLU A 566 -29.73 8.94 -15.56
N GLN A 567 -30.13 10.19 -15.69
CA GLN A 567 -31.40 10.56 -16.34
C GLN A 567 -31.42 10.19 -17.82
N SER A 568 -30.28 10.36 -18.54
CA SER A 568 -30.15 9.89 -19.92
C SER A 568 -30.18 8.37 -20.03
N LEU A 569 -29.68 7.65 -19.04
CA LEU A 569 -29.72 6.19 -18.99
C LEU A 569 -31.13 5.68 -18.68
N ASP A 570 -31.79 6.28 -17.71
CA ASP A 570 -33.18 5.96 -17.35
C ASP A 570 -34.16 6.29 -18.50
N GLN A 571 -33.90 7.37 -19.23
CA GLN A 571 -34.66 7.73 -20.40
C GLN A 571 -34.44 6.77 -21.58
N LYS A 572 -33.20 6.33 -21.82
CA LYS A 572 -32.88 5.30 -22.82
C LYS A 572 -33.44 3.92 -22.44
N VAL A 573 -33.45 3.59 -21.14
CA VAL A 573 -34.08 2.34 -20.67
C VAL A 573 -35.60 2.43 -20.86
N ALA A 574 -36.22 3.56 -20.54
CA ALA A 574 -37.65 3.77 -20.78
C ALA A 574 -38.02 3.78 -22.27
N GLU A 575 -37.13 4.28 -23.15
CA GLU A 575 -37.30 4.25 -24.63
C GLU A 575 -37.15 2.81 -25.19
N LEU A 576 -36.36 1.95 -24.54
CA LEU A 576 -36.22 0.54 -24.94
C LEU A 576 -37.35 -0.35 -24.40
N ASP A 577 -38.03 0.09 -23.34
CA ASP A 577 -39.18 -0.58 -22.73
C ASP A 577 -40.54 -0.06 -23.30
N ALA A 578 -40.51 0.87 -24.22
CA ALA A 578 -41.72 1.32 -24.92
C ALA A 578 -42.11 0.28 -26.00
N PRO A 579 -43.41 -0.13 -26.04
CA PRO A 579 -43.87 -1.20 -26.92
C PRO A 579 -43.80 -0.86 -28.42
#